data_493305c997f96cd586e90afc581ab25b
#
_entry.id   493305c997f96cd586e90afc581ab25b
#
_cell.length_a   1.000
_cell.length_b   1.000
_cell.length_c   1.000
_cell.angle_alpha   90.00
_cell.angle_beta   90.00
_cell.angle_gamma   90.00
#
_symmetry.space_group_name_H-M   'P 1'
#
loop_
_entity.id
_entity.type
_entity.pdbx_description
1 polymer ?
#
loop_
_entity_poly.entity_id
_entity_poly.type
_entity_poly.pdbx_seq_one_letter_code
_entity_poly.pdbx_strand_id
1 'polypeptide(L)'
;MATIDDLTFGMELEMTGNTRCACGKVLQDFFGRAYVHEGTHYDKYSVTDNQGRKWTAMYDASITPLKKYNGRIVGASDLYKVELVTPPLYASEIPMLQELIRKLRKAGFFESESCGIHIHIGIKDLPPQTIVHILNQVHSKQDLLFKALGVSTSAARYRFCKKIPTV
;
A
#
# COMPACT_ATOMS: atom_id res chain seq x y z
N MET A 1 16.66 -19.27 14.84
CA MET A 1 16.30 -17.83 14.87
C MET A 1 15.60 -17.52 13.56
N ALA A 2 14.47 -16.82 13.60
CA ALA A 2 13.82 -16.35 12.37
C ALA A 2 14.74 -15.37 11.66
N THR A 3 14.90 -15.53 10.35
CA THR A 3 15.63 -14.62 9.48
C THR A 3 14.65 -13.65 8.81
N ILE A 4 15.12 -12.64 8.09
CA ILE A 4 14.27 -11.75 7.30
C ILE A 4 13.48 -12.51 6.23
N ASP A 5 14.01 -13.64 5.76
CA ASP A 5 13.38 -14.47 4.73
C ASP A 5 12.20 -15.28 5.27
N ASP A 6 12.11 -15.45 6.61
CA ASP A 6 11.02 -16.15 7.28
C ASP A 6 9.84 -15.21 7.60
N LEU A 7 10.08 -13.89 7.57
CA LEU A 7 9.07 -12.90 7.90
C LEU A 7 8.20 -12.58 6.70
N THR A 8 6.91 -12.42 6.96
CA THR A 8 5.97 -11.92 5.96
C THR A 8 5.66 -10.45 6.19
N PHE A 9 5.34 -9.74 5.10
CA PHE A 9 4.77 -8.41 5.18
C PHE A 9 3.54 -8.30 4.29
N GLY A 10 2.60 -7.45 4.64
CA GLY A 10 1.49 -7.02 3.80
C GLY A 10 1.62 -5.52 3.51
N MET A 11 1.07 -5.05 2.40
CA MET A 11 1.09 -3.64 2.05
C MET A 11 -0.30 -3.18 1.62
N GLU A 12 -0.69 -2.01 2.10
CA GLU A 12 -1.79 -1.22 1.58
C GLU A 12 -1.18 0.01 0.90
N LEU A 13 -1.44 0.15 -0.40
CA LEU A 13 -0.93 1.24 -1.21
C LEU A 13 -2.09 2.11 -1.67
N GLU A 14 -2.17 3.31 -1.12
CA GLU A 14 -3.16 4.30 -1.52
C GLU A 14 -2.69 5.06 -2.77
N MET A 15 -3.59 5.23 -3.72
CA MET A 15 -3.29 5.92 -4.97
C MET A 15 -4.55 6.49 -5.62
N THR A 16 -4.30 7.40 -6.57
CA THR A 16 -5.31 8.01 -7.41
C THR A 16 -4.85 8.00 -8.87
N GLY A 17 -5.46 8.80 -9.74
CA GLY A 17 -5.05 8.93 -11.15
C GLY A 17 -5.81 8.02 -12.10
N ASN A 18 -6.27 6.85 -11.64
CA ASN A 18 -7.13 5.94 -12.39
C ASN A 18 -8.12 5.24 -11.45
N THR A 19 -9.04 4.43 -11.98
CA THR A 19 -10.14 3.83 -11.24
C THR A 19 -9.79 2.48 -10.62
N ARG A 20 -10.56 2.03 -9.62
CA ARG A 20 -10.44 0.68 -9.03
C ARG A 20 -10.57 -0.43 -10.08
N CYS A 21 -11.52 -0.28 -11.02
CA CYS A 21 -11.65 -1.21 -12.15
C CYS A 21 -10.38 -1.29 -12.99
N ALA A 22 -9.75 -0.15 -13.28
CA ALA A 22 -8.47 -0.12 -14.00
C ALA A 22 -7.34 -0.79 -13.20
N CYS A 23 -7.32 -0.64 -11.87
CA CYS A 23 -6.41 -1.38 -11.01
C CYS A 23 -6.63 -2.90 -11.13
N GLY A 24 -7.89 -3.35 -11.06
CA GLY A 24 -8.25 -4.76 -11.28
C GLY A 24 -7.74 -5.29 -12.63
N LYS A 25 -7.84 -4.49 -13.70
CA LYS A 25 -7.31 -4.87 -15.02
C LYS A 25 -5.77 -5.00 -15.02
N VAL A 26 -5.06 -4.07 -14.37
CA VAL A 26 -3.60 -4.18 -14.25
C VAL A 26 -3.21 -5.44 -13.47
N LEU A 27 -3.92 -5.77 -12.39
CA LEU A 27 -3.69 -7.01 -11.65
C LEU A 27 -3.98 -8.24 -12.50
N GLN A 28 -5.09 -8.24 -13.26
CA GLN A 28 -5.45 -9.30 -14.20
C GLN A 28 -4.34 -9.54 -15.22
N ASP A 29 -3.86 -8.47 -15.86
CA ASP A 29 -2.81 -8.56 -16.90
C ASP A 29 -1.45 -8.98 -16.30
N PHE A 30 -1.21 -8.63 -15.03
CA PHE A 30 0.02 -8.97 -14.34
C PHE A 30 0.07 -10.43 -13.91
N PHE A 31 -1.02 -10.96 -13.37
CA PHE A 31 -1.08 -12.35 -12.86
C PHE A 31 -1.66 -13.34 -13.89
N GLY A 32 -2.18 -12.87 -15.02
CA GLY A 32 -2.79 -13.71 -16.05
C GLY A 32 -4.10 -14.36 -15.61
N ARG A 33 -4.84 -13.75 -14.66
CA ARG A 33 -6.10 -14.27 -14.11
C ARG A 33 -7.14 -13.18 -14.06
N ALA A 34 -8.39 -13.53 -14.44
CA ALA A 34 -9.50 -12.59 -14.43
C ALA A 34 -9.74 -11.97 -13.05
N TYR A 35 -10.02 -10.67 -13.03
CA TYR A 35 -10.48 -10.02 -11.81
C TYR A 35 -11.94 -10.35 -11.52
N VAL A 36 -12.31 -10.33 -10.24
CA VAL A 36 -13.69 -10.44 -9.77
C VAL A 36 -14.10 -9.09 -9.18
N HIS A 37 -15.25 -8.55 -9.62
CA HIS A 37 -15.88 -7.39 -9.00
C HIS A 37 -16.85 -7.88 -7.93
N GLU A 38 -16.57 -7.61 -6.67
CA GLU A 38 -17.37 -8.17 -5.56
C GLU A 38 -18.60 -7.33 -5.20
N GLY A 39 -18.79 -6.14 -5.78
CA GLY A 39 -19.98 -5.31 -5.59
C GLY A 39 -20.28 -4.95 -4.13
N THR A 40 -19.27 -4.94 -3.26
CA THR A 40 -19.42 -4.60 -1.84
C THR A 40 -19.46 -3.08 -1.64
N HIS A 41 -19.73 -2.63 -0.40
CA HIS A 41 -19.62 -1.22 -0.02
C HIS A 41 -18.25 -0.60 -0.36
N TYR A 42 -17.20 -1.43 -0.36
CA TYR A 42 -15.83 -1.01 -0.71
C TYR A 42 -15.53 -1.11 -2.21
N ASP A 43 -16.52 -1.48 -3.05
CA ASP A 43 -16.37 -1.59 -4.52
C ASP A 43 -15.07 -2.31 -4.91
N LYS A 44 -14.92 -3.55 -4.43
CA LYS A 44 -13.69 -4.35 -4.53
C LYS A 44 -13.52 -5.00 -5.89
N TYR A 45 -12.31 -4.91 -6.42
CA TYR A 45 -11.83 -5.64 -7.59
C TYR A 45 -10.67 -6.52 -7.16
N SER A 46 -10.83 -7.84 -7.19
CA SER A 46 -9.81 -8.76 -6.71
C SER A 46 -9.32 -9.72 -7.77
N VAL A 47 -8.06 -10.10 -7.66
CA VAL A 47 -7.39 -11.10 -8.48
C VAL A 47 -6.69 -12.09 -7.58
N THR A 48 -6.76 -13.37 -7.93
CA THR A 48 -6.00 -14.43 -7.26
C THR A 48 -4.69 -14.65 -8.00
N ASP A 49 -3.55 -14.60 -7.32
CA ASP A 49 -2.24 -14.86 -7.94
C ASP A 49 -2.00 -16.37 -8.18
N ASN A 50 -0.81 -16.70 -8.71
CA ASN A 50 -0.45 -18.09 -9.02
C ASN A 50 -0.24 -18.97 -7.79
N GLN A 51 -0.15 -18.37 -6.60
CA GLN A 51 -0.07 -19.07 -5.31
C GLN A 51 -1.44 -19.19 -4.62
N GLY A 52 -2.53 -18.75 -5.28
CA GLY A 52 -3.88 -18.76 -4.71
C GLY A 52 -4.16 -17.63 -3.74
N ARG A 53 -3.29 -16.62 -3.64
CA ARG A 53 -3.44 -15.48 -2.72
C ARG A 53 -4.21 -14.35 -3.39
N LYS A 54 -5.03 -13.66 -2.60
CA LYS A 54 -5.94 -12.61 -3.07
C LYS A 54 -5.29 -11.23 -3.00
N TRP A 55 -5.26 -10.53 -4.11
CA TRP A 55 -4.91 -9.11 -4.27
C TRP A 55 -6.19 -8.31 -4.49
N THR A 56 -6.35 -7.19 -3.79
CA THR A 56 -7.61 -6.45 -3.82
C THR A 56 -7.38 -4.97 -4.05
N ALA A 57 -8.01 -4.41 -5.08
CA ALA A 57 -8.19 -2.96 -5.23
C ALA A 57 -9.55 -2.57 -4.64
N MET A 58 -9.57 -1.63 -3.71
CA MET A 58 -10.79 -1.25 -3.00
C MET A 58 -10.88 0.26 -2.76
N TYR A 59 -12.06 0.71 -2.33
CA TYR A 59 -12.32 2.08 -1.95
C TYR A 59 -11.73 2.38 -0.57
N ASP A 60 -11.05 3.54 -0.47
CA ASP A 60 -10.69 4.16 0.80
C ASP A 60 -11.19 5.62 0.83
N ALA A 61 -11.91 5.96 1.89
CA ALA A 61 -12.54 7.27 2.06
C ALA A 61 -11.52 8.40 2.27
N SER A 62 -10.33 8.10 2.81
CA SER A 62 -9.29 9.08 3.16
C SER A 62 -8.65 9.72 1.93
N ILE A 63 -8.67 9.04 0.79
CA ILE A 63 -8.01 9.46 -0.45
C ILE A 63 -8.75 10.63 -1.09
N THR A 64 -8.04 11.69 -1.44
CA THR A 64 -8.54 12.75 -2.30
C THR A 64 -8.44 12.32 -3.76
N PRO A 65 -9.58 12.13 -4.47
CA PRO A 65 -9.57 11.58 -5.81
C PRO A 65 -9.13 12.63 -6.83
N LEU A 66 -8.08 12.32 -7.58
CA LEU A 66 -7.49 13.17 -8.60
C LEU A 66 -7.33 12.38 -9.92
N LYS A 67 -7.27 13.09 -11.04
CA LYS A 67 -6.92 12.52 -12.35
C LYS A 67 -6.12 13.51 -13.19
N LYS A 68 -5.41 13.01 -14.19
CA LYS A 68 -4.80 13.86 -15.23
C LYS A 68 -5.81 14.12 -16.34
N TYR A 69 -6.02 15.39 -16.68
CA TYR A 69 -6.85 15.82 -17.79
C TYR A 69 -6.15 16.99 -18.52
N ASN A 70 -5.90 16.83 -19.81
CA ASN A 70 -5.17 17.80 -20.64
C ASN A 70 -3.84 18.26 -19.99
N GLY A 71 -3.05 17.33 -19.48
CA GLY A 71 -1.75 17.61 -18.86
C GLY A 71 -1.82 18.22 -17.44
N ARG A 72 -3.02 18.47 -16.90
CA ARG A 72 -3.23 19.05 -15.57
C ARG A 72 -3.82 18.00 -14.61
N ILE A 73 -3.52 18.16 -13.33
CA ILE A 73 -4.16 17.37 -12.27
C ILE A 73 -5.44 18.11 -11.86
N VAL A 74 -6.57 17.40 -11.91
CA VAL A 74 -7.89 17.91 -11.56
C VAL A 74 -8.61 16.95 -10.62
N GLY A 75 -9.64 17.42 -9.92
CA GLY A 75 -10.51 16.58 -9.10
C GLY A 75 -11.19 15.47 -9.92
N ALA A 76 -11.46 14.34 -9.30
CA ALA A 76 -12.10 13.20 -9.92
C ALA A 76 -13.25 12.68 -9.04
N SER A 77 -14.02 11.72 -9.55
CA SER A 77 -15.05 11.01 -8.77
C SER A 77 -14.42 10.01 -7.79
N ASP A 78 -15.23 9.53 -6.85
CA ASP A 78 -14.81 8.53 -5.85
C ASP A 78 -14.32 7.19 -6.47
N LEU A 79 -14.57 6.95 -7.74
CA LEU A 79 -14.00 5.80 -8.47
C LEU A 79 -12.46 5.83 -8.51
N TYR A 80 -11.86 7.02 -8.36
CA TYR A 80 -10.41 7.26 -8.37
C TYR A 80 -9.76 7.19 -6.98
N LYS A 81 -10.51 6.88 -5.96
CA LYS A 81 -10.00 6.53 -4.62
C LYS A 81 -9.64 5.05 -4.63
N VAL A 82 -8.38 4.72 -4.67
CA VAL A 82 -7.91 3.35 -4.86
C VAL A 82 -6.90 2.97 -3.80
N GLU A 83 -7.22 1.97 -3.02
CA GLU A 83 -6.30 1.28 -2.14
C GLU A 83 -6.01 -0.11 -2.71
N LEU A 84 -4.75 -0.43 -2.95
CA LEU A 84 -4.32 -1.76 -3.31
C LEU A 84 -3.83 -2.49 -2.07
N VAL A 85 -4.53 -3.55 -1.69
CA VAL A 85 -4.18 -4.44 -0.57
C VAL A 85 -3.52 -5.69 -1.12
N THR A 86 -2.29 -5.96 -0.67
CA THR A 86 -1.57 -7.19 -1.01
C THR A 86 -1.92 -8.32 -0.05
N PRO A 87 -1.77 -9.59 -0.45
CA PRO A 87 -1.67 -10.69 0.52
C PRO A 87 -0.35 -10.59 1.31
N PRO A 88 -0.15 -11.43 2.34
CA PRO A 88 1.18 -11.58 2.95
C PRO A 88 2.21 -12.03 1.91
N LEU A 89 3.33 -11.32 1.86
CA LEU A 89 4.45 -11.50 0.95
C LEU A 89 5.73 -11.77 1.75
N TYR A 90 6.73 -12.41 1.13
CA TYR A 90 8.08 -12.56 1.66
C TYR A 90 9.02 -11.50 1.07
N ALA A 91 10.14 -11.26 1.74
CA ALA A 91 11.16 -10.32 1.28
C ALA A 91 11.65 -10.61 -0.16
N SER A 92 11.74 -11.88 -0.54
CA SER A 92 12.09 -12.33 -1.90
C SER A 92 11.09 -11.88 -2.99
N GLU A 93 9.87 -11.47 -2.62
CA GLU A 93 8.83 -11.04 -3.55
C GLU A 93 8.84 -9.52 -3.80
N ILE A 94 9.71 -8.77 -3.13
CA ILE A 94 9.85 -7.31 -3.34
C ILE A 94 10.11 -6.95 -4.82
N PRO A 95 10.97 -7.65 -5.58
CA PRO A 95 11.17 -7.32 -7.00
C PRO A 95 9.88 -7.45 -7.83
N MET A 96 9.08 -8.47 -7.59
CA MET A 96 7.77 -8.67 -8.24
C MET A 96 6.80 -7.53 -7.88
N LEU A 97 6.72 -7.17 -6.59
CA LEU A 97 5.90 -6.05 -6.12
C LEU A 97 6.31 -4.73 -6.78
N GLN A 98 7.61 -4.46 -6.89
CA GLN A 98 8.13 -3.26 -7.57
C GLN A 98 7.75 -3.24 -9.06
N GLU A 99 7.74 -4.39 -9.73
CA GLU A 99 7.31 -4.48 -11.13
C GLU A 99 5.81 -4.17 -11.27
N LEU A 100 4.97 -4.70 -10.40
CA LEU A 100 3.54 -4.38 -10.35
C LEU A 100 3.32 -2.87 -10.16
N ILE A 101 4.03 -2.25 -9.21
CA ILE A 101 3.93 -0.79 -8.96
C ILE A 101 4.32 0.01 -10.21
N ARG A 102 5.38 -0.40 -10.94
CA ARG A 102 5.76 0.26 -12.21
C ARG A 102 4.66 0.13 -13.27
N LYS A 103 3.95 -1.02 -13.34
CA LYS A 103 2.81 -1.21 -14.26
C LYS A 103 1.64 -0.32 -13.88
N LEU A 104 1.32 -0.20 -12.58
CA LEU A 104 0.29 0.72 -12.09
C LEU A 104 0.63 2.17 -12.46
N ARG A 105 1.87 2.63 -12.26
CA ARG A 105 2.31 3.96 -12.68
C ARG A 105 2.18 4.19 -14.19
N LYS A 106 2.53 3.19 -15.01
CA LYS A 106 2.33 3.24 -16.47
C LYS A 106 0.85 3.31 -16.86
N ALA A 107 -0.03 2.68 -16.08
CA ALA A 107 -1.48 2.76 -16.26
C ALA A 107 -2.09 4.10 -15.77
N GLY A 108 -1.27 5.04 -15.30
CA GLY A 108 -1.69 6.39 -14.93
C GLY A 108 -2.00 6.60 -13.46
N PHE A 109 -1.75 5.60 -12.60
CA PHE A 109 -1.84 5.77 -11.15
C PHE A 109 -0.70 6.64 -10.64
N PHE A 110 -1.00 7.48 -9.64
CA PHE A 110 -0.02 8.31 -8.95
C PHE A 110 -0.48 8.57 -7.51
N GLU A 111 0.45 9.03 -6.69
CA GLU A 111 0.21 9.46 -5.31
C GLU A 111 -0.26 10.91 -5.25
N SER A 112 -1.05 11.25 -4.23
CA SER A 112 -1.39 12.62 -3.83
C SER A 112 -0.97 12.84 -2.37
N GLU A 113 -1.10 14.07 -1.88
CA GLU A 113 -0.78 14.39 -0.47
C GLU A 113 -1.64 13.60 0.54
N SER A 114 -2.81 13.10 0.11
CA SER A 114 -3.68 12.28 0.95
C SER A 114 -3.33 10.80 0.93
N CYS A 115 -2.47 10.35 0.00
CA CYS A 115 -2.13 8.94 -0.15
C CYS A 115 -1.01 8.52 0.80
N GLY A 116 -1.16 7.37 1.42
CA GLY A 116 -0.19 6.73 2.30
C GLY A 116 0.25 5.36 1.79
N ILE A 117 1.21 4.78 2.49
CA ILE A 117 1.60 3.38 2.37
C ILE A 117 1.59 2.80 3.77
N HIS A 118 0.78 1.76 3.99
CA HIS A 118 0.78 0.99 5.22
C HIS A 118 1.55 -0.31 5.00
N ILE A 119 2.46 -0.64 5.91
CA ILE A 119 3.23 -1.88 5.86
C ILE A 119 2.94 -2.65 7.14
N HIS A 120 2.38 -3.84 6.99
CA HIS A 120 2.08 -4.78 8.07
C HIS A 120 3.19 -5.83 8.12
N ILE A 121 3.79 -6.04 9.28
CA ILE A 121 4.80 -7.08 9.46
C ILE A 121 4.18 -8.25 10.22
N GLY A 122 4.34 -9.46 9.70
CA GLY A 122 3.92 -10.68 10.37
C GLY A 122 4.81 -10.95 11.59
N ILE A 123 4.22 -10.95 12.78
CA ILE A 123 4.94 -11.11 14.05
C ILE A 123 4.60 -12.43 14.78
N LYS A 124 3.81 -13.32 14.15
CA LYS A 124 3.24 -14.51 14.79
C LYS A 124 4.29 -15.39 15.46
N ASP A 125 5.45 -15.54 14.83
CA ASP A 125 6.52 -16.44 15.27
C ASP A 125 7.68 -15.69 15.95
N LEU A 126 7.50 -14.40 16.26
CA LEU A 126 8.51 -13.61 16.96
C LEU A 126 8.35 -13.74 18.48
N PRO A 127 9.45 -13.99 19.22
CA PRO A 127 9.43 -13.92 20.67
C PRO A 127 8.99 -12.52 21.14
N PRO A 128 8.23 -12.40 22.25
CA PRO A 128 7.79 -11.11 22.79
C PRO A 128 8.94 -10.11 22.99
N GLN A 129 10.10 -10.60 23.43
CA GLN A 129 11.30 -9.78 23.62
C GLN A 129 11.80 -9.14 22.31
N THR A 130 11.66 -9.84 21.18
CA THR A 130 12.00 -9.29 19.85
C THR A 130 11.08 -8.13 19.48
N ILE A 131 9.79 -8.21 19.80
CA ILE A 131 8.83 -7.13 19.57
C ILE A 131 9.22 -5.89 20.37
N VAL A 132 9.58 -6.06 21.65
CA VAL A 132 10.08 -4.97 22.50
C VAL A 132 11.34 -4.33 21.89
N HIS A 133 12.27 -5.13 21.40
CA HIS A 133 13.48 -4.61 20.75
C HIS A 133 13.15 -3.82 19.48
N ILE A 134 12.23 -4.29 18.63
CA ILE A 134 11.78 -3.58 17.43
C ILE A 134 11.17 -2.23 17.81
N LEU A 135 10.27 -2.19 18.79
CA LEU A 135 9.64 -0.96 19.27
C LEU A 135 10.69 0.05 19.77
N ASN A 136 11.66 -0.40 20.57
CA ASN A 136 12.74 0.44 21.06
C ASN A 136 13.64 0.98 19.92
N GLN A 137 13.95 0.16 18.92
CA GLN A 137 14.71 0.59 17.76
C GLN A 137 13.93 1.64 16.93
N VAL A 138 12.66 1.40 16.66
CA VAL A 138 11.82 2.35 15.93
C VAL A 138 11.69 3.65 16.73
N HIS A 139 11.42 3.58 18.04
CA HIS A 139 11.32 4.75 18.91
C HIS A 139 12.62 5.58 18.90
N SER A 140 13.78 4.93 19.04
CA SER A 140 15.06 5.62 19.07
C SER A 140 15.47 6.25 17.73
N LYS A 141 14.91 5.76 16.60
CA LYS A 141 15.27 6.17 15.24
C LYS A 141 14.14 6.91 14.50
N GLN A 142 12.99 7.12 15.15
CA GLN A 142 11.78 7.63 14.47
C GLN A 142 12.00 8.99 13.79
N ASP A 143 12.80 9.89 14.38
CA ASP A 143 13.10 11.19 13.76
C ASP A 143 13.90 11.05 12.47
N LEU A 144 14.87 10.12 12.47
CA LEU A 144 15.63 9.79 11.26
C LEU A 144 14.74 9.18 10.19
N LEU A 145 13.88 8.23 10.58
CA LEU A 145 12.93 7.59 9.66
C LEU A 145 11.96 8.60 9.06
N PHE A 146 11.37 9.49 9.87
CA PHE A 146 10.47 10.53 9.41
C PHE A 146 11.17 11.50 8.44
N LYS A 147 12.39 11.90 8.76
CA LYS A 147 13.20 12.75 7.87
C LYS A 147 13.52 12.05 6.55
N ALA A 148 13.95 10.79 6.60
CA ALA A 148 14.29 10.01 5.41
C ALA A 148 13.09 9.78 4.49
N LEU A 149 11.89 9.56 5.07
CA LEU A 149 10.65 9.37 4.34
C LEU A 149 9.96 10.69 3.94
N GLY A 150 10.51 11.84 4.34
CA GLY A 150 9.91 13.15 4.06
C GLY A 150 8.58 13.40 4.77
N VAL A 151 8.29 12.65 5.84
CA VAL A 151 7.01 12.73 6.56
C VAL A 151 6.89 14.02 7.37
N SER A 152 8.00 14.52 7.90
CA SER A 152 8.07 15.71 8.78
C SER A 152 7.84 17.05 8.06
N THR A 153 7.78 17.06 6.73
CA THR A 153 7.72 18.30 5.93
C THR A 153 6.31 18.67 5.50
N SER A 154 5.31 17.83 5.70
CA SER A 154 3.93 18.03 5.32
C SER A 154 2.99 17.85 6.51
N ALA A 155 2.20 18.88 6.85
CA ALA A 155 1.18 18.79 7.89
C ALA A 155 0.12 17.71 7.61
N ALA A 156 -0.17 17.43 6.32
CA ALA A 156 -1.07 16.37 5.92
C ALA A 156 -0.50 14.98 6.26
N ARG A 157 0.77 14.74 5.95
CA ARG A 157 1.46 13.48 6.27
C ARG A 157 1.64 13.27 7.77
N TYR A 158 1.92 14.34 8.54
CA TYR A 158 2.04 14.27 9.99
C TYR A 158 0.74 13.83 10.69
N ARG A 159 -0.42 14.06 10.06
CA ARG A 159 -1.72 13.61 10.60
C ARG A 159 -1.82 12.08 10.69
N PHE A 160 -1.20 11.35 9.78
CA PHE A 160 -1.25 9.89 9.68
C PHE A 160 -0.03 9.18 10.29
N CYS A 161 1.12 9.87 10.38
CA CYS A 161 2.36 9.32 10.94
C CYS A 161 2.63 9.94 12.30
N LYS A 162 2.19 9.28 13.37
CA LYS A 162 2.46 9.72 14.73
C LYS A 162 3.72 9.05 15.28
N LYS A 163 4.51 9.82 16.02
CA LYS A 163 5.65 9.28 16.77
C LYS A 163 5.15 8.35 17.88
N ILE A 164 5.90 7.31 18.15
CA ILE A 164 5.73 6.48 19.35
C ILE A 164 6.04 7.38 20.55
N PRO A 165 5.09 7.56 21.50
CA PRO A 165 5.33 8.41 22.65
C PRO A 165 6.43 7.83 23.55
N THR A 166 7.12 8.70 24.26
CA THR A 166 8.02 8.28 25.34
C THR A 166 7.17 7.70 26.46
N VAL A 167 7.45 6.47 26.87
CA VAL A 167 6.83 5.82 28.05
C VAL A 167 7.59 6.23 29.28
#